data_d75bdcb12a026497b466dbdcb7452c5e
#
_entry.id   d75bdcb12a026497b466dbdcb7452c5e
#
_cell.length_a   1.000
_cell.length_b   1.000
_cell.length_c   1.000
_cell.angle_alpha   90.00
_cell.angle_beta   90.00
_cell.angle_gamma   90.00
#
_symmetry.space_group_name_H-M   'P 1'
#
loop_
_entity.id
_entity.type
_entity.pdbx_description
1 polymer ?
#
loop_
_entity_poly.entity_id
_entity_poly.type
_entity_poly.pdbx_seq_one_letter_code
_entity_poly.pdbx_strand_id
1 'polypeptide(L)'
;WQALSPIKKMTNISAASHIYTKLQLAGLTPQDFAQWSTEEEYVKALGNERFENLAKGEHLHWNATLFVHEWDVWHLSDIPDFVSVNKDEKHKKHACLVDWEELKKVEERFGEPYRKYDRDSVRNIWELAKANLL
;
A
#
# COMPACT_ATOMS: atom_id res chain seq x y z
N TRP A 1 -15.13 3.12 -10.17
CA TRP A 1 -13.93 3.15 -11.00
C TRP A 1 -13.80 4.46 -11.78
N GLN A 2 -14.82 4.86 -12.52
CA GLN A 2 -14.78 6.07 -13.36
C GLN A 2 -14.51 7.36 -12.58
N ALA A 3 -14.98 7.44 -11.33
CA ALA A 3 -14.78 8.60 -10.44
C ALA A 3 -13.36 8.71 -9.84
N LEU A 4 -12.52 7.67 -9.99
CA LEU A 4 -11.14 7.71 -9.46
C LEU A 4 -10.24 8.57 -10.35
N SER A 5 -9.32 9.31 -9.71
CA SER A 5 -8.27 10.05 -10.42
C SER A 5 -7.32 9.09 -11.18
N PRO A 6 -6.66 9.56 -12.25
CA PRO A 6 -5.71 8.73 -13.01
C PRO A 6 -4.66 8.05 -12.13
N ILE A 7 -4.09 8.77 -11.18
CA ILE A 7 -3.11 8.22 -10.23
C ILE A 7 -3.71 7.08 -9.40
N LYS A 8 -4.92 7.24 -8.88
CA LYS A 8 -5.57 6.18 -8.10
C LYS A 8 -5.88 4.95 -8.95
N LYS A 9 -6.29 5.13 -10.20
CA LYS A 9 -6.48 4.01 -11.14
C LYS A 9 -5.18 3.25 -11.37
N MET A 10 -4.12 3.96 -11.66
CA MET A 10 -2.80 3.40 -11.92
C MET A 10 -2.27 2.61 -10.70
N THR A 11 -2.32 3.21 -9.51
CA THR A 11 -1.83 2.56 -8.29
C THR A 11 -2.66 1.33 -7.91
N ASN A 12 -3.98 1.36 -8.13
CA ASN A 12 -4.85 0.20 -7.88
C ASN A 12 -4.56 -0.95 -8.85
N ILE A 13 -4.33 -0.66 -10.13
CA ILE A 13 -3.93 -1.69 -11.13
C ILE A 13 -2.58 -2.29 -10.75
N SER A 14 -1.62 -1.45 -10.37
CA SER A 14 -0.30 -1.90 -9.95
C SER A 14 -0.38 -2.78 -8.70
N ALA A 15 -1.14 -2.38 -7.68
CA ALA A 15 -1.34 -3.16 -6.47
C ALA A 15 -1.96 -4.54 -6.77
N ALA A 16 -2.97 -4.58 -7.62
CA ALA A 16 -3.61 -5.84 -8.03
C ALA A 16 -2.65 -6.77 -8.77
N SER A 17 -1.83 -6.25 -9.68
CA SER A 17 -0.82 -7.04 -10.41
C SER A 17 0.29 -7.60 -9.51
N HIS A 18 0.50 -7.00 -8.34
CA HIS A 18 1.55 -7.40 -7.39
C HIS A 18 1.09 -8.45 -6.37
N ILE A 19 -0.19 -8.86 -6.38
CA ILE A 19 -0.74 -9.82 -5.39
C ILE A 19 0.00 -11.14 -5.40
N TYR A 20 0.24 -11.72 -6.57
CA TYR A 20 0.94 -13.00 -6.68
C TYR A 20 2.40 -12.93 -6.19
N THR A 21 3.07 -11.81 -6.42
CA THR A 21 4.41 -11.58 -5.87
C THR A 21 4.38 -11.55 -4.34
N LYS A 22 3.38 -10.91 -3.75
CA LYS A 22 3.19 -10.91 -2.29
C LYS A 22 2.97 -12.32 -1.75
N LEU A 23 2.14 -13.12 -2.41
CA LEU A 23 1.93 -14.52 -2.04
C LEU A 23 3.24 -15.32 -2.06
N GLN A 24 4.02 -15.19 -3.13
CA GLN A 24 5.33 -15.85 -3.24
C GLN A 24 6.28 -15.43 -2.12
N LEU A 25 6.36 -14.14 -1.82
CA LEU A 25 7.19 -13.61 -0.72
C LEU A 25 6.74 -14.12 0.65
N ALA A 26 5.45 -14.36 0.83
CA ALA A 26 4.89 -14.95 2.05
C ALA A 26 5.04 -16.49 2.10
N GLY A 27 5.47 -17.12 1.02
CA GLY A 27 5.49 -18.58 0.89
C GLY A 27 4.10 -19.19 0.82
N LEU A 28 3.14 -18.47 0.24
CA LEU A 28 1.74 -18.86 0.13
C LEU A 28 1.32 -19.08 -1.32
N THR A 29 0.34 -19.95 -1.48
CA THR A 29 -0.41 -20.15 -2.72
C THR A 29 -1.89 -19.78 -2.52
N PRO A 30 -2.67 -19.53 -3.56
CA PRO A 30 -4.11 -19.29 -3.41
C PRO A 30 -4.85 -20.42 -2.68
N GLN A 31 -4.37 -21.67 -2.81
CA GLN A 31 -4.96 -22.85 -2.17
C GLN A 31 -4.81 -22.85 -0.65
N ASP A 32 -3.77 -22.23 -0.13
CA ASP A 32 -3.53 -22.15 1.32
C ASP A 32 -4.65 -21.41 2.05
N PHE A 33 -5.35 -20.51 1.38
CA PHE A 33 -6.46 -19.76 1.98
C PHE A 33 -7.68 -20.62 2.34
N ALA A 34 -7.79 -21.82 1.80
CA ALA A 34 -8.87 -22.74 2.16
C ALA A 34 -8.84 -23.17 3.63
N GLN A 35 -7.66 -23.14 4.27
CA GLN A 35 -7.46 -23.58 5.67
C GLN A 35 -7.89 -22.53 6.70
N TRP A 36 -8.09 -21.27 6.31
CA TRP A 36 -8.46 -20.20 7.23
C TRP A 36 -9.92 -19.79 7.02
N SER A 37 -10.69 -19.78 8.11
CA SER A 37 -12.11 -19.42 8.08
C SER A 37 -12.33 -17.91 8.26
N THR A 38 -11.36 -17.22 8.87
CA THR A 38 -11.42 -15.78 9.15
C THR A 38 -10.13 -15.07 8.72
N GLU A 39 -10.23 -13.76 8.54
CA GLU A 39 -9.09 -12.90 8.29
C GLU A 39 -8.07 -12.98 9.44
N GLU A 40 -8.55 -13.03 10.68
CA GLU A 40 -7.70 -13.10 11.86
C GLU A 40 -6.85 -14.37 11.88
N GLU A 41 -7.41 -15.51 11.47
CA GLU A 41 -6.65 -16.77 11.33
C GLU A 41 -5.55 -16.66 10.28
N TYR A 42 -5.84 -16.04 9.14
CA TYR A 42 -4.84 -15.74 8.10
C TYR A 42 -3.73 -14.83 8.62
N VAL A 43 -4.07 -13.70 9.23
CA VAL A 43 -3.08 -12.75 9.78
C VAL A 43 -2.22 -13.42 10.87
N LYS A 44 -2.84 -14.23 11.74
CA LYS A 44 -2.12 -15.00 12.77
C LYS A 44 -1.17 -16.03 12.14
N ALA A 45 -1.57 -16.68 11.07
CA ALA A 45 -0.74 -17.67 10.37
C ALA A 45 0.46 -17.01 9.69
N LEU A 46 0.32 -15.79 9.17
CA LEU A 46 1.45 -15.00 8.68
C LEU A 46 2.45 -14.70 9.78
N GLY A 47 1.96 -14.34 10.97
CA GLY A 47 2.77 -13.82 12.06
C GLY A 47 3.16 -12.35 11.84
N ASN A 48 3.50 -11.66 12.93
CA ASN A 48 3.74 -10.21 12.92
C ASN A 48 4.87 -9.79 11.97
N GLU A 49 5.96 -10.52 11.95
CA GLU A 49 7.13 -10.17 11.13
C GLU A 49 6.82 -10.24 9.63
N ARG A 50 6.25 -11.37 9.15
CA ARG A 50 5.89 -11.50 7.73
C ARG A 50 4.81 -10.50 7.33
N PHE A 51 3.81 -10.30 8.19
CA PHE A 51 2.75 -9.32 7.95
C PHE A 51 3.31 -7.92 7.73
N GLU A 52 4.19 -7.45 8.64
CA GLU A 52 4.82 -6.13 8.50
C GLU A 52 5.77 -6.04 7.30
N ASN A 53 6.51 -7.08 7.01
CA ASN A 53 7.38 -7.12 5.83
C ASN A 53 6.58 -7.04 4.53
N LEU A 54 5.41 -7.67 4.46
CA LEU A 54 4.52 -7.54 3.30
C LEU A 54 3.93 -6.13 3.18
N ALA A 55 3.55 -5.48 4.29
CA ALA A 55 3.08 -4.11 4.28
C ALA A 55 4.17 -3.11 3.83
N LYS A 56 5.39 -3.27 4.34
CA LYS A 56 6.57 -2.51 3.86
C LYS A 56 6.83 -2.72 2.37
N GLY A 57 6.73 -3.97 1.91
CA GLY A 57 6.87 -4.34 0.50
C GLY A 57 5.80 -3.69 -0.37
N GLU A 58 4.56 -3.59 0.11
CA GLU A 58 3.48 -2.88 -0.57
C GLU A 58 3.80 -1.40 -0.75
N HIS A 59 4.29 -0.76 0.30
CA HIS A 59 4.71 0.64 0.24
C HIS A 59 5.86 0.86 -0.76
N LEU A 60 6.88 0.00 -0.74
CA LEU A 60 7.98 0.05 -1.70
C LEU A 60 7.51 -0.12 -3.14
N HIS A 61 6.58 -1.05 -3.37
CA HIS A 61 5.97 -1.26 -4.69
C HIS A 61 5.19 -0.04 -5.15
N TRP A 62 4.42 0.58 -4.27
CA TRP A 62 3.69 1.81 -4.54
C TRP A 62 4.64 2.96 -4.89
N ASN A 63 5.73 3.15 -4.12
CA ASN A 63 6.77 4.13 -4.41
C ASN A 63 7.38 3.89 -5.80
N ALA A 64 7.78 2.66 -6.10
CA ALA A 64 8.38 2.31 -7.40
C ALA A 64 7.41 2.61 -8.55
N THR A 65 6.12 2.30 -8.38
CA THR A 65 5.08 2.60 -9.38
C THR A 65 5.00 4.10 -9.67
N LEU A 66 5.02 4.93 -8.64
CA LEU A 66 4.97 6.39 -8.81
C LEU A 66 6.25 6.93 -9.44
N PHE A 67 7.43 6.48 -9.02
CA PHE A 67 8.71 6.90 -9.61
C PHE A 67 8.80 6.56 -11.10
N VAL A 68 8.35 5.38 -11.52
CA VAL A 68 8.31 4.98 -12.94
C VAL A 68 7.39 5.91 -13.75
N HIS A 69 6.37 6.50 -13.14
CA HIS A 69 5.47 7.48 -13.77
C HIS A 69 5.91 8.94 -13.52
N GLU A 70 7.19 9.14 -13.20
CA GLU A 70 7.82 10.46 -13.06
C GLU A 70 7.28 11.29 -11.88
N TRP A 71 6.72 10.65 -10.88
CA TRP A 71 6.42 11.31 -9.62
C TRP A 71 7.68 11.43 -8.78
N ASP A 72 7.76 12.48 -7.97
CA ASP A 72 8.89 12.77 -7.09
C ASP A 72 8.40 13.03 -5.66
N VAL A 73 9.31 12.97 -4.72
CA VAL A 73 9.00 13.25 -3.32
C VAL A 73 8.64 14.74 -3.15
N TRP A 74 7.57 14.97 -2.39
CA TRP A 74 7.26 16.30 -1.87
C TRP A 74 7.76 16.37 -0.43
N HIS A 75 8.94 16.95 -0.24
CA HIS A 75 9.53 17.07 1.08
C HIS A 75 8.65 17.92 1.99
N LEU A 76 8.45 17.48 3.24
CA LEU A 76 7.59 18.18 4.20
C LEU A 76 8.03 19.63 4.42
N SER A 77 9.35 19.90 4.39
CA SER A 77 9.92 21.25 4.47
C SER A 77 9.51 22.19 3.35
N ASP A 78 9.12 21.63 2.19
CA ASP A 78 8.72 22.41 1.01
C ASP A 78 7.20 22.59 0.92
N ILE A 79 6.44 21.98 1.83
CA ILE A 79 4.99 22.06 1.88
C ILE A 79 4.58 23.20 2.81
N PRO A 80 3.93 24.26 2.28
CA PRO A 80 3.44 25.36 3.14
C PRO A 80 2.48 24.87 4.21
N ASP A 81 2.52 25.48 5.40
CA ASP A 81 1.71 25.05 6.55
C ASP A 81 0.20 25.07 6.30
N PHE A 82 -0.27 25.96 5.41
CA PHE A 82 -1.69 26.04 5.06
C PHE A 82 -2.16 24.96 4.09
N VAL A 83 -1.24 24.18 3.50
CA VAL A 83 -1.57 23.09 2.58
C VAL A 83 -1.97 21.85 3.38
N SER A 84 -3.18 21.35 3.15
CA SER A 84 -3.76 20.19 3.85
C SER A 84 -3.74 18.89 3.03
N VAL A 85 -3.28 18.94 1.77
CA VAL A 85 -3.20 17.78 0.89
C VAL A 85 -1.76 17.27 0.77
N ASN A 86 -1.60 15.96 0.64
CA ASN A 86 -0.30 15.28 0.63
C ASN A 86 0.32 15.12 -0.76
N LYS A 87 -0.28 15.73 -1.79
CA LYS A 87 0.20 15.63 -3.16
C LYS A 87 -0.06 16.89 -3.98
N ASP A 88 0.81 17.13 -4.95
CA ASP A 88 0.66 18.13 -6.00
C ASP A 88 0.60 17.39 -7.36
N GLU A 89 -0.61 17.17 -7.87
CA GLU A 89 -0.81 16.45 -9.13
C GLU A 89 -0.25 17.19 -10.33
N LYS A 90 -0.26 18.52 -10.30
CA LYS A 90 0.25 19.35 -11.40
C LYS A 90 1.77 19.16 -11.59
N HIS A 91 2.50 19.08 -10.49
CA HIS A 91 3.96 18.92 -10.49
C HIS A 91 4.41 17.50 -10.20
N LYS A 92 3.47 16.55 -10.12
CA LYS A 92 3.73 15.14 -9.81
C LYS A 92 4.61 14.95 -8.56
N LYS A 93 4.20 15.58 -7.45
CA LYS A 93 4.87 15.44 -6.15
C LYS A 93 3.95 14.79 -5.12
N HIS A 94 4.51 13.92 -4.30
CA HIS A 94 3.75 13.23 -3.26
C HIS A 94 4.55 13.10 -1.97
N ALA A 95 3.96 13.51 -0.84
CA ALA A 95 4.64 13.50 0.45
C ALA A 95 4.92 12.07 0.97
N CYS A 96 4.12 11.09 0.58
CA CYS A 96 4.29 9.68 1.00
C CYS A 96 5.37 8.92 0.21
N LEU A 97 6.05 9.55 -0.78
CA LEU A 97 7.17 8.94 -1.53
C LEU A 97 8.46 8.94 -0.71
N VAL A 98 8.40 8.36 0.47
CA VAL A 98 9.47 8.27 1.46
C VAL A 98 9.57 6.84 1.99
N ASP A 99 10.59 6.54 2.77
CA ASP A 99 10.73 5.25 3.43
C ASP A 99 9.61 4.98 4.44
N TRP A 100 9.38 3.70 4.73
CA TRP A 100 8.37 3.26 5.68
C TRP A 100 8.45 3.96 7.04
N GLU A 101 9.65 4.14 7.56
CA GLU A 101 9.86 4.79 8.87
C GLU A 101 9.58 6.30 8.82
N GLU A 102 9.86 6.93 7.68
CA GLU A 102 9.59 8.37 7.49
C GLU A 102 8.10 8.66 7.29
N LEU A 103 7.28 7.68 6.87
CA LEU A 103 5.84 7.83 6.77
C LEU A 103 5.20 8.30 8.09
N LYS A 104 5.79 7.96 9.24
CA LYS A 104 5.31 8.43 10.55
C LYS A 104 5.23 9.96 10.59
N LYS A 105 6.25 10.67 10.09
CA LYS A 105 6.26 12.13 10.05
C LYS A 105 5.19 12.68 9.10
N VAL A 106 4.96 11.99 7.99
CA VAL A 106 3.92 12.38 7.03
C VAL A 106 2.52 12.16 7.63
N GLU A 107 2.31 11.04 8.34
CA GLU A 107 1.09 10.77 9.10
C GLU A 107 0.83 11.87 10.15
N GLU A 108 1.83 12.27 10.91
CA GLU A 108 1.75 13.34 11.91
C GLU A 108 1.40 14.69 11.26
N ARG A 109 2.00 14.99 10.10
CA ARG A 109 1.77 16.25 9.37
C ARG A 109 0.35 16.38 8.83
N PHE A 110 -0.22 15.30 8.28
CA PHE A 110 -1.52 15.32 7.59
C PHE A 110 -2.66 14.69 8.38
N GLY A 111 -2.37 14.03 9.51
CA GLY A 111 -3.41 13.39 10.34
C GLY A 111 -4.03 12.15 9.70
N GLU A 112 -3.32 11.45 8.79
CA GLU A 112 -3.80 10.25 8.10
C GLU A 112 -2.90 9.05 8.36
N PRO A 113 -3.45 7.84 8.58
CA PRO A 113 -2.69 6.63 8.90
C PRO A 113 -2.21 5.90 7.64
N TYR A 114 -1.27 6.46 6.88
CA TYR A 114 -0.82 5.92 5.59
C TYR A 114 -0.30 4.48 5.68
N ARG A 115 0.48 4.14 6.70
CA ARG A 115 0.97 2.77 6.91
C ARG A 115 -0.15 1.76 7.16
N LYS A 116 -1.27 2.21 7.74
CA LYS A 116 -2.46 1.37 7.91
C LYS A 116 -3.02 0.92 6.55
N TYR A 117 -3.00 1.76 5.54
CA TYR A 117 -3.51 1.42 4.21
C TYR A 117 -2.70 0.29 3.56
N ASP A 118 -1.38 0.30 3.73
CA ASP A 118 -0.52 -0.79 3.26
C ASP A 118 -0.78 -2.09 4.04
N ARG A 119 -1.01 -2.02 5.36
CA ARG A 119 -1.41 -3.17 6.17
C ARG A 119 -2.78 -3.71 5.78
N ASP A 120 -3.75 -2.83 5.52
CA ASP A 120 -5.08 -3.22 5.04
C ASP A 120 -4.99 -3.90 3.66
N SER A 121 -4.07 -3.48 2.80
CA SER A 121 -3.79 -4.15 1.51
C SER A 121 -3.36 -5.61 1.71
N VAL A 122 -2.53 -5.90 2.71
CA VAL A 122 -2.15 -7.28 3.05
C VAL A 122 -3.34 -8.08 3.59
N ARG A 123 -4.20 -7.50 4.43
CA ARG A 123 -5.42 -8.14 4.93
C ARG A 123 -6.39 -8.48 3.80
N ASN A 124 -6.59 -7.57 2.87
CA ASN A 124 -7.50 -7.71 1.75
C ASN A 124 -7.18 -8.89 0.82
N ILE A 125 -5.97 -9.43 0.87
CA ILE A 125 -5.62 -10.65 0.11
C ILE A 125 -6.54 -11.81 0.53
N TRP A 126 -6.86 -11.93 1.82
CA TRP A 126 -7.78 -12.96 2.32
C TRP A 126 -9.18 -12.82 1.72
N GLU A 127 -9.73 -11.59 1.67
CA GLU A 127 -11.03 -11.31 1.06
C GLU A 127 -11.06 -11.69 -0.44
N LEU A 128 -9.99 -11.34 -1.17
CA LEU A 128 -9.88 -11.68 -2.59
C LEU A 128 -9.81 -13.20 -2.81
N ALA A 129 -9.08 -13.90 -1.95
CA ALA A 129 -8.99 -15.35 -2.01
C ALA A 129 -10.35 -16.02 -1.73
N LYS A 130 -11.09 -15.55 -0.73
CA LYS A 130 -12.45 -16.06 -0.40
C LYS A 130 -13.47 -15.76 -1.50
N ALA A 131 -13.30 -14.68 -2.21
CA ALA A 131 -14.14 -14.33 -3.36
C ALA A 131 -13.74 -15.07 -4.67
N ASN A 132 -12.76 -15.97 -4.62
CA ASN A 132 -12.19 -16.67 -5.80
C ASN A 132 -11.66 -15.69 -6.88
N LEU A 133 -11.04 -14.60 -6.44
CA LEU A 133 -10.45 -13.57 -7.31
C LEU A 133 -8.91 -13.66 -7.43
N LEU A 134 -8.35 -14.73 -6.88
CA LEU A 134 -6.92 -15.06 -7.00
C LEU A 134 -6.66 -16.22 -7.95
#